data_7fcdd48e4d1c4ac38d2eaf4db3c3fbca
#
_entry.id   7fcdd48e4d1c4ac38d2eaf4db3c3fbca
#
_cell.length_a   1.000
_cell.length_b   1.000
_cell.length_c   1.000
_cell.angle_alpha   90.00
_cell.angle_beta   90.00
_cell.angle_gamma   90.00
#
_symmetry.space_group_name_H-M   'P 1'
#
loop_
_entity.id
_entity.type
_entity.pdbx_description
1 polymer ?
#
loop_
_entity_poly.entity_id
_entity_poly.type
_entity_poly.pdbx_seq_one_letter_code
_entity_poly.pdbx_strand_id
1 'polypeptide(L)'
;FATALGGFPHRTSVPTRGVFASRRGRRVAVALGVVLAMVGVGAAVRLLRSSGWHLNDRRVVVAVIENHTGDPSLDNLGHMAADWVTQGLAQTGLVEVVPSVSVMSSSRTPGGHGPGHLDAVGIQTLGRETGAGTVVSGAYYRQADSIRFQVQISAAKDGTVLRALDPVAGPISQPLAAVEALRQRVMAALATLFDSRLSLWAKATGQPPTFAAYQEFIQGLDRMVQFDSRGAIQHFRRAAQADTTFRLPLIFAAHEHMDLGEYATADSIAHAVERAPGRLAPLDQHYLTWVLAQSRGDRQRALETAREMAAIAPNSETLWLVAQCALALNRPREMVAALTTLGPDRGLFRGWSVYWFYLTFGRHLEGDHRRELKEALEGRRRHPADFAVLAAEVRALAALGRAADISERLVEAPSLPSQPGWSPADIAIIAALELAAHDHQADAPAAGMWAVRWLEGRPATEARSVANRFRLALAYYVGGRLDDTRRLLEGLASERAAGVPDYATMRWIAVITGDSPDRVTIEGFLGVLAARQERRADALALARTLQAMSPRYLYGRHTMWRARIHAVLGERDTAVGLVQEAFAQGYPRGGVMHLFPSLRSLRDYPPYQELLTPKE
;
A
#
# COMPACT_ATOMS: atom_id res chain seq x y z
N PHE A 1 -6.26 -57.74 22.91
CA PHE A 1 -7.00 -59.00 22.96
C PHE A 1 -6.56 -59.81 21.75
N ALA A 2 -5.65 -60.73 21.83
CA ALA A 2 -5.68 -62.02 22.41
C ALA A 2 -6.29 -63.06 21.46
N THR A 3 -5.42 -64.06 21.21
CA THR A 3 -5.70 -65.49 20.92
C THR A 3 -6.05 -65.81 19.46
N ALA A 4 -5.49 -66.83 18.80
CA ALA A 4 -4.91 -68.09 19.22
C ALA A 4 -4.09 -68.70 18.06
N LEU A 5 -2.92 -69.24 18.34
CA LEU A 5 -2.46 -70.63 18.33
C LEU A 5 -2.99 -71.57 17.21
N GLY A 6 -2.01 -72.16 16.50
CA GLY A 6 -2.14 -73.56 16.14
C GLY A 6 -1.45 -73.99 14.85
N GLY A 7 -0.40 -74.83 14.97
CA GLY A 7 -0.17 -75.91 14.01
C GLY A 7 1.16 -75.92 13.26
N PHE A 8 2.23 -76.54 13.85
CA PHE A 8 3.26 -77.28 13.09
C PHE A 8 2.65 -78.62 12.66
N PRO A 9 3.09 -79.26 11.57
CA PRO A 9 4.40 -79.85 11.51
C PRO A 9 5.01 -80.07 10.10
N HIS A 10 6.21 -80.56 10.15
CA HIS A 10 6.97 -81.52 9.31
C HIS A 10 8.16 -80.97 8.53
N ARG A 11 9.31 -81.50 9.02
CA ARG A 11 10.59 -81.50 8.36
C ARG A 11 10.54 -82.29 7.05
N THR A 12 11.14 -81.72 6.01
CA THR A 12 11.80 -82.53 4.95
C THR A 12 13.18 -81.96 4.68
N SER A 13 14.15 -82.79 4.92
CA SER A 13 15.55 -82.61 4.64
C SER A 13 15.80 -82.63 3.12
N VAL A 14 16.49 -81.60 2.60
CA VAL A 14 17.02 -81.54 1.24
C VAL A 14 18.55 -81.35 1.35
N PRO A 15 19.37 -82.08 0.61
CA PRO A 15 20.82 -82.16 0.84
C PRO A 15 21.53 -80.86 0.34
N THR A 16 22.48 -80.43 1.17
CA THR A 16 23.46 -79.40 0.82
C THR A 16 24.37 -79.84 -0.27
N ARG A 17 24.24 -79.36 -1.50
CA ARG A 17 25.31 -79.38 -2.50
C ARG A 17 26.19 -78.16 -2.26
N GLY A 18 27.43 -78.39 -1.89
CA GLY A 18 28.52 -77.41 -1.79
C GLY A 18 28.75 -76.75 -3.14
N VAL A 19 28.52 -75.43 -3.20
CA VAL A 19 28.93 -74.62 -4.34
C VAL A 19 30.40 -74.21 -4.09
N PHE A 20 31.29 -74.74 -4.87
CA PHE A 20 32.71 -74.31 -4.94
C PHE A 20 32.72 -72.84 -5.36
N ALA A 21 33.00 -71.88 -4.42
CA ALA A 21 33.20 -70.49 -4.72
C ALA A 21 34.45 -70.30 -5.60
N SER A 22 34.25 -70.10 -6.88
CA SER A 22 35.33 -69.80 -7.81
C SER A 22 36.01 -68.48 -7.38
N ARG A 23 37.36 -68.41 -7.53
CA ARG A 23 38.15 -67.18 -7.24
C ARG A 23 37.65 -65.95 -7.91
N ARG A 24 36.84 -66.05 -8.99
CA ARG A 24 36.15 -64.95 -9.67
C ARG A 24 34.96 -64.41 -8.87
N GLY A 25 34.11 -65.25 -8.23
CA GLY A 25 32.97 -64.82 -7.41
C GLY A 25 33.42 -64.05 -6.18
N ARG A 26 34.57 -64.42 -5.57
CA ARG A 26 35.10 -63.66 -4.42
C ARG A 26 35.63 -62.27 -4.80
N ARG A 27 36.21 -62.11 -5.99
CA ARG A 27 36.63 -60.79 -6.50
C ARG A 27 35.44 -59.90 -6.85
N VAL A 28 34.34 -60.44 -7.38
CA VAL A 28 33.12 -59.71 -7.68
C VAL A 28 32.40 -59.27 -6.40
N ALA A 29 32.34 -60.14 -5.38
CA ALA A 29 31.77 -59.82 -4.07
C ALA A 29 32.57 -58.72 -3.34
N VAL A 30 33.90 -58.74 -3.41
CA VAL A 30 34.76 -57.68 -2.85
C VAL A 30 34.59 -56.35 -3.62
N ALA A 31 34.55 -56.44 -4.95
CA ALA A 31 34.32 -55.23 -5.77
C ALA A 31 32.96 -54.60 -5.49
N LEU A 32 31.89 -55.40 -5.34
CA LEU A 32 30.55 -54.90 -4.98
C LEU A 32 30.52 -54.28 -3.58
N GLY A 33 31.24 -54.92 -2.62
CA GLY A 33 31.37 -54.38 -1.26
C GLY A 33 32.09 -53.02 -1.21
N VAL A 34 33.13 -52.85 -2.01
CA VAL A 34 33.88 -51.59 -2.12
C VAL A 34 33.03 -50.49 -2.79
N VAL A 35 32.25 -50.84 -3.82
CA VAL A 35 31.33 -49.88 -4.48
C VAL A 35 30.21 -49.47 -3.52
N LEU A 36 29.61 -50.40 -2.78
CA LEU A 36 28.60 -50.10 -1.77
C LEU A 36 29.18 -49.27 -0.61
N ALA A 37 30.42 -49.53 -0.18
CA ALA A 37 31.10 -48.71 0.82
C ALA A 37 31.39 -47.30 0.30
N MET A 38 31.83 -47.14 -0.96
CA MET A 38 32.02 -45.81 -1.56
C MET A 38 30.71 -45.04 -1.77
N VAL A 39 29.65 -45.74 -2.17
CA VAL A 39 28.30 -45.15 -2.26
C VAL A 39 27.77 -44.74 -0.87
N GLY A 40 28.00 -45.59 0.15
CA GLY A 40 27.65 -45.29 1.54
C GLY A 40 28.45 -44.12 2.12
N VAL A 41 29.75 -44.06 1.86
CA VAL A 41 30.60 -42.91 2.23
C VAL A 41 30.18 -41.64 1.44
N GLY A 42 29.90 -41.78 0.15
CA GLY A 42 29.39 -40.67 -0.68
C GLY A 42 28.03 -40.15 -0.22
N ALA A 43 27.14 -41.08 0.17
CA ALA A 43 25.82 -40.72 0.74
C ALA A 43 25.98 -40.12 2.15
N ALA A 44 26.85 -40.65 3.00
CA ALA A 44 27.14 -40.10 4.33
C ALA A 44 27.80 -38.71 4.23
N VAL A 45 28.74 -38.51 3.33
CA VAL A 45 29.36 -37.19 3.05
C VAL A 45 28.34 -36.22 2.46
N ARG A 46 27.41 -36.71 1.64
CA ARG A 46 26.31 -35.88 1.10
C ARG A 46 25.28 -35.52 2.17
N LEU A 47 24.94 -36.49 3.07
CA LEU A 47 24.06 -36.24 4.23
C LEU A 47 24.74 -35.34 5.27
N LEU A 48 26.03 -35.45 5.51
CA LEU A 48 26.81 -34.56 6.38
C LEU A 48 26.98 -33.16 5.75
N ARG A 49 27.03 -33.06 4.41
CA ARG A 49 27.02 -31.77 3.69
C ARG A 49 25.61 -31.19 3.54
N SER A 50 24.57 -32.00 3.59
CA SER A 50 23.16 -31.55 3.52
C SER A 50 22.54 -31.30 4.89
N SER A 51 23.24 -31.51 6.00
CA SER A 51 22.88 -30.83 7.26
C SER A 51 23.27 -29.36 7.13
N GLY A 52 22.58 -28.67 6.20
CA GLY A 52 22.64 -27.23 6.06
C GLY A 52 22.30 -26.64 7.42
N TRP A 53 23.24 -25.91 7.99
CA TRP A 53 23.03 -25.14 9.18
C TRP A 53 21.82 -24.26 8.92
N HIS A 54 20.73 -24.46 9.68
CA HIS A 54 19.54 -23.63 9.57
C HIS A 54 19.87 -22.27 10.19
N LEU A 55 20.45 -21.37 9.40
CA LEU A 55 20.66 -19.99 9.78
C LEU A 55 19.28 -19.30 9.78
N ASN A 56 18.96 -18.62 10.87
CA ASN A 56 17.77 -17.80 10.94
C ASN A 56 18.10 -16.40 10.41
N ASP A 57 17.57 -16.01 9.26
CA ASP A 57 17.84 -14.72 8.63
C ASP A 57 17.47 -13.54 9.55
N ARG A 58 16.46 -13.70 10.40
CA ARG A 58 16.05 -12.68 11.39
C ARG A 58 16.86 -12.70 12.68
N ARG A 59 17.77 -13.66 12.84
CA ARG A 59 18.72 -13.68 13.95
C ARG A 59 19.97 -12.92 13.57
N VAL A 60 20.26 -11.87 14.32
CA VAL A 60 21.33 -10.92 14.05
C VAL A 60 22.43 -11.06 15.07
N VAL A 61 23.66 -11.10 14.62
CA VAL A 61 24.85 -11.00 15.45
C VAL A 61 25.60 -9.71 15.12
N VAL A 62 26.01 -8.98 16.14
CA VAL A 62 26.84 -7.78 16.01
C VAL A 62 28.28 -8.15 16.38
N ALA A 63 29.17 -8.08 15.42
CA ALA A 63 30.60 -8.27 15.67
C ALA A 63 31.20 -7.07 16.38
N VAL A 64 32.32 -7.27 17.07
CA VAL A 64 33.11 -6.17 17.63
C VAL A 64 33.54 -5.24 16.48
N ILE A 65 33.34 -3.93 16.63
CA ILE A 65 33.74 -2.96 15.63
C ILE A 65 35.24 -2.70 15.77
N GLU A 66 35.98 -2.92 14.68
CA GLU A 66 37.44 -2.96 14.70
C GLU A 66 38.07 -1.56 14.85
N ASN A 67 39.13 -1.46 15.69
CA ASN A 67 39.88 -0.22 15.86
C ASN A 67 40.98 -0.09 14.78
N HIS A 68 40.77 0.83 13.84
CA HIS A 68 41.75 1.18 12.81
C HIS A 68 42.30 2.63 13.01
N THR A 69 42.18 3.18 14.23
CA THR A 69 42.68 4.53 14.55
C THR A 69 44.20 4.58 14.77
N GLY A 70 44.78 3.42 15.06
CA GLY A 70 46.18 3.34 15.51
C GLY A 70 46.40 3.75 16.98
N ASP A 71 45.32 4.04 17.73
CA ASP A 71 45.39 4.45 19.13
C ASP A 71 44.78 3.32 20.02
N PRO A 72 45.60 2.56 20.76
CA PRO A 72 45.11 1.49 21.62
C PRO A 72 44.17 1.94 22.75
N SER A 73 44.24 3.19 23.17
CA SER A 73 43.34 3.73 24.20
C SER A 73 41.86 3.69 23.77
N LEU A 74 41.61 3.59 22.48
CA LEU A 74 40.27 3.54 21.90
C LEU A 74 39.76 2.09 21.65
N ASP A 75 40.54 1.03 21.96
CA ASP A 75 40.14 -0.36 21.70
C ASP A 75 38.79 -0.74 22.31
N ASN A 76 38.50 -0.26 23.51
CA ASN A 76 37.24 -0.54 24.18
C ASN A 76 36.02 0.09 23.49
N LEU A 77 36.22 1.10 22.63
CA LEU A 77 35.12 1.76 21.96
C LEU A 77 34.38 0.84 20.98
N GLY A 78 35.12 -0.08 20.32
CA GLY A 78 34.51 -1.07 19.41
C GLY A 78 33.63 -2.07 20.12
N HIS A 79 34.04 -2.51 21.33
CA HIS A 79 33.20 -3.37 22.19
C HIS A 79 31.96 -2.65 22.66
N MET A 80 32.12 -1.42 23.15
CA MET A 80 30.99 -0.59 23.60
C MET A 80 29.99 -0.34 22.45
N ALA A 81 30.48 -0.05 21.24
CA ALA A 81 29.63 0.16 20.07
C ALA A 81 28.84 -1.10 19.72
N ALA A 82 29.46 -2.27 19.73
CA ALA A 82 28.78 -3.55 19.50
C ALA A 82 27.73 -3.85 20.59
N ASP A 83 28.06 -3.61 21.86
CA ASP A 83 27.13 -3.82 22.96
C ASP A 83 25.90 -2.88 22.89
N TRP A 84 26.12 -1.60 22.62
CA TRP A 84 25.02 -0.63 22.51
C TRP A 84 24.11 -0.93 21.31
N VAL A 85 24.69 -1.34 20.17
CA VAL A 85 23.91 -1.77 19.01
C VAL A 85 23.10 -3.03 19.35
N THR A 86 23.74 -4.04 19.99
CA THR A 86 23.09 -5.29 20.42
C THR A 86 21.92 -5.01 21.37
N GLN A 87 22.14 -4.16 22.39
CA GLN A 87 21.11 -3.78 23.34
C GLN A 87 19.96 -3.02 22.67
N GLY A 88 20.30 -2.07 21.80
CA GLY A 88 19.30 -1.33 21.02
C GLY A 88 18.43 -2.24 20.17
N LEU A 89 19.02 -3.17 19.45
CA LEU A 89 18.30 -4.15 18.62
C LEU A 89 17.38 -5.05 19.46
N ALA A 90 17.86 -5.53 20.61
CA ALA A 90 17.06 -6.37 21.51
C ALA A 90 15.80 -5.66 22.01
N GLN A 91 15.86 -4.34 22.22
CA GLN A 91 14.70 -3.53 22.64
C GLN A 91 13.66 -3.34 21.54
N THR A 92 14.03 -3.50 20.27
CA THR A 92 13.08 -3.28 19.15
C THR A 92 12.07 -4.41 18.97
N GLY A 93 12.41 -5.64 19.37
CA GLY A 93 11.62 -6.84 19.08
C GLY A 93 11.51 -7.20 17.58
N LEU A 94 12.19 -6.48 16.70
CA LEU A 94 12.13 -6.68 15.24
C LEU A 94 12.93 -7.91 14.78
N VAL A 95 14.01 -8.19 15.49
CA VAL A 95 14.97 -9.26 15.18
C VAL A 95 15.32 -10.04 16.45
N GLU A 96 15.75 -11.29 16.29
CA GLU A 96 16.35 -12.06 17.35
C GLU A 96 17.84 -11.70 17.43
N VAL A 97 18.32 -11.27 18.60
CA VAL A 97 19.69 -10.76 18.72
C VAL A 97 20.55 -11.74 19.52
N VAL A 98 21.73 -12.05 18.98
CA VAL A 98 22.73 -12.85 19.69
C VAL A 98 23.37 -12.01 20.79
N PRO A 99 23.37 -12.46 22.06
CA PRO A 99 24.00 -11.69 23.14
C PRO A 99 25.50 -11.48 22.91
N SER A 100 26.02 -10.29 23.25
CA SER A 100 27.43 -9.91 23.06
C SER A 100 28.42 -10.86 23.75
N VAL A 101 28.04 -11.43 24.91
CA VAL A 101 28.86 -12.40 25.65
C VAL A 101 29.14 -13.65 24.81
N SER A 102 28.20 -14.10 23.98
CA SER A 102 28.38 -15.26 23.10
C SER A 102 29.39 -14.94 21.99
N VAL A 103 29.45 -13.71 21.53
CA VAL A 103 30.39 -13.25 20.49
C VAL A 103 31.84 -13.22 21.04
N MET A 104 31.99 -12.74 22.29
CA MET A 104 33.31 -12.71 22.94
C MET A 104 33.88 -14.11 23.19
N SER A 105 33.06 -15.14 23.42
CA SER A 105 33.52 -16.51 23.60
C SER A 105 34.01 -17.13 22.29
N SER A 106 33.32 -16.83 21.18
CA SER A 106 33.70 -17.35 19.85
C SER A 106 35.01 -16.77 19.33
N SER A 107 35.33 -15.50 19.65
CA SER A 107 36.57 -14.85 19.23
C SER A 107 37.85 -15.35 20.00
N ARG A 108 37.68 -16.14 21.06
CA ARG A 108 38.80 -16.72 21.87
C ARG A 108 39.20 -18.11 21.45
N THR A 109 38.60 -18.73 20.47
CA THR A 109 38.92 -20.06 20.00
C THR A 109 40.29 -20.04 19.27
N PRO A 110 41.26 -20.94 19.58
CA PRO A 110 42.52 -21.03 18.86
C PRO A 110 42.27 -21.36 17.38
N GLY A 111 42.64 -20.45 16.49
CA GLY A 111 42.32 -20.52 15.06
C GLY A 111 41.31 -19.45 14.62
N GLY A 112 40.72 -18.72 15.56
CA GLY A 112 39.96 -17.50 15.27
C GLY A 112 40.93 -16.45 14.71
N HIS A 113 40.52 -15.82 13.62
CA HIS A 113 41.30 -14.76 12.99
C HIS A 113 41.51 -13.66 14.03
N GLY A 114 42.77 -13.26 14.24
CA GLY A 114 43.12 -12.13 15.12
C GLY A 114 42.35 -10.85 14.73
N PRO A 115 42.58 -9.71 15.39
CA PRO A 115 41.87 -8.46 15.12
C PRO A 115 42.18 -7.96 13.71
N GLY A 116 41.52 -8.57 12.73
CA GLY A 116 41.62 -8.28 11.32
C GLY A 116 40.23 -8.21 10.73
N HIS A 117 40.05 -7.45 9.67
CA HIS A 117 38.79 -7.24 8.96
C HIS A 117 38.02 -8.53 8.77
N LEU A 118 36.77 -8.60 9.28
CA LEU A 118 35.86 -9.74 9.08
C LEU A 118 35.58 -9.88 7.57
N ASP A 119 36.35 -10.76 6.92
CA ASP A 119 36.13 -11.14 5.53
C ASP A 119 34.88 -12.05 5.39
N ALA A 120 34.53 -12.39 4.18
CA ALA A 120 33.37 -13.24 3.91
C ALA A 120 33.43 -14.60 4.67
N VAL A 121 34.63 -15.14 4.91
CA VAL A 121 34.83 -16.42 5.64
C VAL A 121 34.57 -16.19 7.14
N GLY A 122 35.08 -15.09 7.69
CA GLY A 122 34.82 -14.72 9.09
C GLY A 122 33.33 -14.46 9.37
N ILE A 123 32.63 -13.81 8.45
CA ILE A 123 31.17 -13.58 8.51
C ILE A 123 30.40 -14.92 8.52
N GLN A 124 30.75 -15.83 7.62
CA GLN A 124 30.16 -17.18 7.56
C GLN A 124 30.42 -17.99 8.84
N THR A 125 31.64 -17.92 9.37
CA THR A 125 32.03 -18.63 10.58
C THR A 125 31.24 -18.13 11.78
N LEU A 126 31.18 -16.80 11.97
CA LEU A 126 30.41 -16.16 13.05
C LEU A 126 28.92 -16.50 12.96
N GLY A 127 28.35 -16.50 11.75
CA GLY A 127 26.97 -16.92 11.53
C GLY A 127 26.70 -18.36 11.90
N ARG A 128 27.62 -19.28 11.55
CA ARG A 128 27.49 -20.70 11.90
C ARG A 128 27.58 -20.94 13.42
N GLU A 129 28.53 -20.31 14.09
CA GLU A 129 28.74 -20.45 15.53
C GLU A 129 27.54 -19.91 16.35
N THR A 130 26.89 -18.86 15.85
CA THR A 130 25.79 -18.17 16.54
C THR A 130 24.41 -18.56 16.05
N GLY A 131 24.32 -19.30 14.91
CA GLY A 131 23.05 -19.56 14.23
C GLY A 131 22.42 -18.33 13.60
N ALA A 132 23.14 -17.20 13.53
CA ALA A 132 22.64 -15.96 12.95
C ALA A 132 22.74 -15.98 11.42
N GLY A 133 21.65 -15.61 10.75
CA GLY A 133 21.63 -15.43 9.29
C GLY A 133 22.13 -14.05 8.86
N THR A 134 22.20 -13.09 9.78
CA THR A 134 22.63 -11.72 9.51
C THR A 134 23.75 -11.29 10.46
N VAL A 135 24.79 -10.67 9.90
CA VAL A 135 25.96 -10.18 10.63
C VAL A 135 26.12 -8.69 10.41
N VAL A 136 26.26 -7.94 11.51
CA VAL A 136 26.68 -6.54 11.51
C VAL A 136 28.18 -6.49 11.81
N SER A 137 28.98 -5.88 10.92
CA SER A 137 30.43 -5.79 11.08
C SER A 137 30.95 -4.45 10.55
N GLY A 138 32.15 -4.05 10.98
CA GLY A 138 32.77 -2.81 10.51
C GLY A 138 34.00 -2.41 11.31
N ALA A 139 34.50 -1.21 11.00
CA ALA A 139 35.66 -0.64 11.64
C ALA A 139 35.46 0.86 11.90
N TYR A 140 36.28 1.43 12.78
CA TYR A 140 36.34 2.88 12.95
C TYR A 140 37.77 3.40 12.78
N TYR A 141 37.82 4.62 12.23
CA TYR A 141 39.04 5.31 11.81
C TYR A 141 39.13 6.66 12.49
N ARG A 142 40.32 7.14 12.71
CA ARG A 142 40.54 8.54 13.11
C ARG A 142 40.74 9.40 11.86
N GLN A 143 40.00 10.48 11.77
CA GLN A 143 40.15 11.50 10.74
C GLN A 143 40.25 12.88 11.40
N ALA A 144 41.45 13.42 11.52
CA ALA A 144 41.76 14.62 12.32
C ALA A 144 41.22 14.47 13.76
N ASP A 145 40.33 15.36 14.18
CA ASP A 145 39.71 15.37 15.51
C ASP A 145 38.38 14.59 15.59
N SER A 146 38.12 13.75 14.60
CA SER A 146 36.88 12.95 14.53
C SER A 146 37.18 11.47 14.49
N ILE A 147 36.26 10.68 15.09
CA ILE A 147 36.14 9.23 14.89
C ILE A 147 35.08 8.99 13.84
N ARG A 148 35.35 8.08 12.89
CA ARG A 148 34.45 7.74 11.80
C ARG A 148 34.22 6.24 11.76
N PHE A 149 32.99 5.79 12.01
CA PHE A 149 32.56 4.41 11.91
C PHE A 149 32.13 4.07 10.49
N GLN A 150 32.59 2.94 9.96
CA GLN A 150 32.13 2.32 8.71
C GLN A 150 31.61 0.95 9.03
N VAL A 151 30.33 0.72 8.84
CA VAL A 151 29.63 -0.51 9.22
C VAL A 151 28.81 -1.01 8.05
N GLN A 152 28.71 -2.34 7.95
CA GLN A 152 27.89 -3.03 6.96
C GLN A 152 27.07 -4.14 7.60
N ILE A 153 25.98 -4.51 6.93
CA ILE A 153 25.12 -5.63 7.27
C ILE A 153 25.29 -6.67 6.17
N SER A 154 25.61 -7.89 6.52
CA SER A 154 25.92 -8.97 5.57
C SER A 154 25.09 -10.22 5.85
N ALA A 155 24.77 -10.99 4.80
CA ALA A 155 24.20 -12.32 4.94
C ALA A 155 25.28 -13.31 5.40
N ALA A 156 25.02 -14.03 6.49
CA ALA A 156 25.96 -15.00 7.03
C ALA A 156 26.18 -16.22 6.11
N LYS A 157 25.21 -16.53 5.26
CA LYS A 157 25.25 -17.69 4.36
C LYS A 157 26.44 -17.67 3.39
N ASP A 158 26.74 -16.52 2.83
CA ASP A 158 27.72 -16.35 1.74
C ASP A 158 28.60 -15.11 1.90
N GLY A 159 28.42 -14.33 2.96
CA GLY A 159 29.15 -13.08 3.19
C GLY A 159 28.68 -11.90 2.32
N THR A 160 27.62 -12.06 1.55
CA THR A 160 27.09 -10.99 0.69
C THR A 160 26.67 -9.79 1.51
N VAL A 161 27.10 -8.58 1.12
CA VAL A 161 26.69 -7.34 1.76
C VAL A 161 25.23 -7.04 1.40
N LEU A 162 24.37 -7.09 2.39
CA LEU A 162 22.96 -6.73 2.26
C LEU A 162 22.78 -5.20 2.25
N ARG A 163 23.57 -4.51 3.08
CA ARG A 163 23.57 -3.04 3.15
C ARG A 163 24.91 -2.53 3.70
N ALA A 164 25.54 -1.61 2.98
CA ALA A 164 26.59 -0.76 3.52
C ALA A 164 25.95 0.50 4.11
N LEU A 165 26.34 0.88 5.31
CA LEU A 165 25.89 2.10 5.95
C LEU A 165 26.83 3.25 5.61
N ASP A 166 26.29 4.45 5.45
CA ASP A 166 27.12 5.63 5.35
C ASP A 166 27.88 5.84 6.66
N PRO A 167 29.13 6.30 6.53
CA PRO A 167 29.97 6.50 7.69
C PRO A 167 29.35 7.46 8.70
N VAL A 168 29.36 7.06 9.98
CA VAL A 168 28.93 7.90 11.10
C VAL A 168 30.17 8.53 11.71
N ALA A 169 30.21 9.85 11.78
CA ALA A 169 31.34 10.58 12.33
C ALA A 169 30.91 11.38 13.57
N GLY A 170 31.84 11.55 14.52
CA GLY A 170 31.68 12.43 15.68
C GLY A 170 33.00 12.87 16.26
N PRO A 171 33.02 13.93 17.10
CA PRO A 171 34.26 14.43 17.71
C PRO A 171 34.92 13.35 18.57
N ILE A 172 36.26 13.24 18.51
CA ILE A 172 37.03 12.31 19.35
C ILE A 172 36.88 12.62 20.84
N SER A 173 36.59 13.89 21.16
CA SER A 173 36.28 14.32 22.54
C SER A 173 34.95 13.82 23.09
N GLN A 174 34.02 13.37 22.20
CA GLN A 174 32.69 12.84 22.54
C GLN A 174 32.40 11.56 21.75
N PRO A 175 33.20 10.49 21.90
CA PRO A 175 33.08 9.28 21.09
C PRO A 175 31.74 8.56 21.28
N LEU A 176 31.12 8.66 22.47
CA LEU A 176 29.83 8.05 22.75
C LEU A 176 28.68 8.64 21.93
N ALA A 177 28.75 9.92 21.55
CA ALA A 177 27.76 10.51 20.66
C ALA A 177 27.80 9.88 19.26
N ALA A 178 29.00 9.53 18.76
CA ALA A 178 29.15 8.80 17.51
C ALA A 178 28.66 7.35 17.61
N VAL A 179 28.88 6.69 18.75
CA VAL A 179 28.34 5.34 19.03
C VAL A 179 26.82 5.36 19.07
N GLU A 180 26.21 6.36 19.71
CA GLU A 180 24.74 6.49 19.71
C GLU A 180 24.18 6.72 18.31
N ALA A 181 24.80 7.60 17.54
CA ALA A 181 24.41 7.83 16.15
C ALA A 181 24.55 6.54 15.30
N LEU A 182 25.61 5.75 15.51
CA LEU A 182 25.79 4.45 14.87
C LEU A 182 24.67 3.47 15.28
N ARG A 183 24.37 3.38 16.58
CA ARG A 183 23.27 2.54 17.09
C ARG A 183 21.96 2.84 16.38
N GLN A 184 21.56 4.11 16.33
CA GLN A 184 20.35 4.56 15.65
C GLN A 184 20.34 4.17 14.16
N ARG A 185 21.47 4.32 13.48
CA ARG A 185 21.61 4.03 12.06
C ARG A 185 21.54 2.52 11.76
N VAL A 186 22.19 1.68 12.56
CA VAL A 186 22.14 0.21 12.43
C VAL A 186 20.74 -0.32 12.72
N MET A 187 20.10 0.16 13.80
CA MET A 187 18.73 -0.22 14.16
C MET A 187 17.76 0.10 13.02
N ALA A 188 17.84 1.29 12.45
CA ALA A 188 16.98 1.68 11.34
C ALA A 188 17.26 0.87 10.05
N ALA A 189 18.53 0.58 9.76
CA ALA A 189 18.90 -0.24 8.60
C ALA A 189 18.34 -1.65 8.70
N LEU A 190 18.46 -2.30 9.86
CA LEU A 190 17.88 -3.62 10.08
C LEU A 190 16.36 -3.59 10.12
N ALA A 191 15.76 -2.54 10.70
CA ALA A 191 14.32 -2.35 10.66
C ALA A 191 13.82 -2.26 9.21
N THR A 192 14.46 -1.48 8.35
CA THR A 192 14.09 -1.40 6.93
C THR A 192 14.30 -2.71 6.16
N LEU A 193 15.28 -3.54 6.55
CA LEU A 193 15.52 -4.83 5.92
C LEU A 193 14.48 -5.90 6.30
N PHE A 194 14.03 -5.89 7.56
CA PHE A 194 13.17 -6.95 8.11
C PHE A 194 11.70 -6.57 8.27
N ASP A 195 11.36 -5.29 8.21
CA ASP A 195 9.97 -4.86 8.19
C ASP A 195 9.38 -5.09 6.80
N SER A 196 8.41 -5.99 6.72
CA SER A 196 7.75 -6.34 5.45
C SER A 196 7.04 -5.16 4.79
N ARG A 197 6.67 -4.13 5.57
CA ARG A 197 6.03 -2.89 5.07
C ARG A 197 7.00 -2.02 4.29
N LEU A 198 8.30 -2.14 4.58
CA LEU A 198 9.36 -1.35 3.95
C LEU A 198 10.31 -2.17 3.07
N SER A 199 10.13 -3.49 2.98
CA SER A 199 11.06 -4.37 2.27
C SER A 199 11.34 -3.96 0.82
N LEU A 200 10.42 -3.22 0.23
CA LEU A 200 10.47 -2.73 -1.14
C LEU A 200 11.20 -1.39 -1.25
N TRP A 201 10.91 -0.48 -0.33
CA TRP A 201 11.58 0.80 -0.21
C TRP A 201 13.03 0.62 0.28
N ALA A 202 13.27 -0.37 1.13
CA ALA A 202 14.59 -0.66 1.69
C ALA A 202 15.66 -0.93 0.64
N LYS A 203 15.29 -1.52 -0.51
CA LYS A 203 16.22 -1.80 -1.62
C LYS A 203 16.42 -0.62 -2.55
N ALA A 204 15.46 0.28 -2.64
CA ALA A 204 15.40 1.34 -3.63
C ALA A 204 15.58 2.75 -3.06
N THR A 205 15.52 2.91 -1.73
CA THR A 205 15.73 4.19 -1.04
C THR A 205 17.20 4.42 -0.72
N GLY A 206 17.54 5.68 -0.47
CA GLY A 206 18.87 6.13 -0.04
C GLY A 206 19.28 5.60 1.32
N GLN A 207 19.95 6.43 2.10
CA GLN A 207 20.43 6.06 3.43
C GLN A 207 19.26 5.73 4.39
N PRO A 208 19.44 4.73 5.28
CA PRO A 208 18.47 4.51 6.34
C PRO A 208 18.39 5.74 7.24
N PRO A 209 17.20 6.18 7.63
CA PRO A 209 17.02 7.29 8.57
C PRO A 209 17.54 6.93 9.97
N THR A 210 17.46 7.85 10.92
CA THR A 210 17.59 7.50 12.34
C THR A 210 16.46 6.57 12.76
N PHE A 211 16.66 5.73 13.78
CA PHE A 211 15.61 4.80 14.23
C PHE A 211 14.36 5.53 14.75
N ALA A 212 14.54 6.67 15.41
CA ALA A 212 13.43 7.51 15.86
C ALA A 212 12.58 8.02 14.68
N ALA A 213 13.24 8.50 13.61
CA ALA A 213 12.55 8.92 12.39
C ALA A 213 11.83 7.75 11.70
N TYR A 214 12.47 6.57 11.68
CA TYR A 214 11.84 5.36 11.18
C TYR A 214 10.56 5.00 11.96
N GLN A 215 10.60 5.00 13.30
CA GLN A 215 9.43 4.69 14.12
C GLN A 215 8.26 5.62 13.83
N GLU A 216 8.50 6.91 13.77
CA GLU A 216 7.47 7.89 13.42
C GLU A 216 6.93 7.67 12.01
N PHE A 217 7.80 7.35 11.05
CA PHE A 217 7.37 7.07 9.67
C PHE A 217 6.44 5.86 9.59
N ILE A 218 6.75 4.77 10.28
CA ILE A 218 5.91 3.57 10.33
C ILE A 218 4.55 3.88 10.97
N GLN A 219 4.52 4.65 12.06
CA GLN A 219 3.25 5.09 12.66
C GLN A 219 2.43 5.92 11.65
N GLY A 220 3.09 6.76 10.86
CA GLY A 220 2.44 7.49 9.77
C GLY A 220 1.80 6.56 8.73
N LEU A 221 2.52 5.53 8.28
CA LEU A 221 2.00 4.52 7.35
C LEU A 221 0.81 3.73 7.93
N ASP A 222 0.88 3.35 9.21
CA ASP A 222 -0.21 2.66 9.89
C ASP A 222 -1.47 3.53 9.97
N ARG A 223 -1.32 4.85 10.23
CA ARG A 223 -2.43 5.81 10.20
C ARG A 223 -3.00 6.00 8.79
N MET A 224 -2.13 6.09 7.79
CA MET A 224 -2.53 6.22 6.38
C MET A 224 -3.41 5.04 5.95
N VAL A 225 -3.02 3.80 6.25
CA VAL A 225 -3.80 2.59 5.95
C VAL A 225 -5.16 2.57 6.67
N GLN A 226 -5.24 3.20 7.85
CA GLN A 226 -6.49 3.38 8.60
C GLN A 226 -7.33 4.59 8.13
N PHE A 227 -6.91 5.29 7.07
CA PHE A 227 -7.52 6.52 6.57
C PHE A 227 -7.52 7.69 7.57
N ASP A 228 -6.65 7.67 8.57
CA ASP A 228 -6.37 8.79 9.45
C ASP A 228 -5.28 9.68 8.84
N SER A 229 -5.63 10.37 7.75
CA SER A 229 -4.69 11.25 7.02
C SER A 229 -4.11 12.35 7.92
N ARG A 230 -4.87 12.90 8.86
CA ARG A 230 -4.36 13.93 9.77
C ARG A 230 -3.37 13.38 10.78
N GLY A 231 -3.62 12.20 11.33
CA GLY A 231 -2.68 11.47 12.18
C GLY A 231 -1.42 11.07 11.39
N ALA A 232 -1.57 10.57 10.16
CA ALA A 232 -0.47 10.24 9.29
C ALA A 232 0.45 11.45 9.03
N ILE A 233 -0.11 12.61 8.66
CA ILE A 233 0.63 13.86 8.44
C ILE A 233 1.44 14.26 9.68
N GLN A 234 0.87 14.15 10.88
CA GLN A 234 1.58 14.50 12.12
C GLN A 234 2.80 13.60 12.33
N HIS A 235 2.65 12.29 12.14
CA HIS A 235 3.73 11.33 12.26
C HIS A 235 4.80 11.55 11.17
N PHE A 236 4.43 11.78 9.92
CA PHE A 236 5.38 12.07 8.85
C PHE A 236 6.18 13.35 9.12
N ARG A 237 5.55 14.40 9.65
CA ARG A 237 6.26 15.62 10.05
C ARG A 237 7.25 15.37 11.20
N ARG A 238 6.87 14.58 12.23
CA ARG A 238 7.77 14.20 13.31
C ARG A 238 8.95 13.37 12.81
N ALA A 239 8.70 12.44 11.87
CA ALA A 239 9.77 11.67 11.24
C ALA A 239 10.80 12.59 10.53
N ALA A 240 10.33 13.56 9.76
CA ALA A 240 11.20 14.53 9.08
C ALA A 240 11.92 15.49 10.04
N GLN A 241 11.34 15.78 11.22
CA GLN A 241 11.99 16.56 12.28
C GLN A 241 13.05 15.75 13.03
N ALA A 242 12.81 14.46 13.26
CA ALA A 242 13.77 13.56 13.93
C ALA A 242 15.01 13.28 13.06
N ASP A 243 14.85 13.33 11.73
CA ASP A 243 15.97 13.23 10.78
C ASP A 243 15.70 14.11 9.55
N THR A 244 16.32 15.26 9.50
CA THR A 244 16.13 16.25 8.42
C THR A 244 16.67 15.78 7.06
N THR A 245 17.50 14.73 7.04
CA THR A 245 17.99 14.11 5.81
C THR A 245 16.97 13.12 5.22
N PHE A 246 16.04 12.63 6.04
CA PHE A 246 14.97 11.71 5.65
C PHE A 246 13.76 12.48 5.11
N ARG A 247 13.77 12.81 3.81
CA ARG A 247 12.73 13.64 3.17
C ARG A 247 11.51 12.89 2.68
N LEU A 248 11.58 11.56 2.55
CA LEU A 248 10.46 10.73 2.11
C LEU A 248 9.18 10.96 2.92
N PRO A 249 9.20 11.12 4.28
CA PRO A 249 8.00 11.42 5.05
C PRO A 249 7.28 12.71 4.61
N LEU A 250 8.00 13.73 4.15
CA LEU A 250 7.39 14.96 3.65
C LEU A 250 6.67 14.73 2.32
N ILE A 251 7.16 13.82 1.48
CA ILE A 251 6.49 13.43 0.23
C ILE A 251 5.18 12.70 0.56
N PHE A 252 5.19 11.79 1.54
CA PHE A 252 3.98 11.15 2.05
C PHE A 252 3.01 12.15 2.69
N ALA A 253 3.51 13.12 3.46
CA ALA A 253 2.66 14.18 4.01
C ALA A 253 1.99 15.01 2.90
N ALA A 254 2.71 15.32 1.81
CA ALA A 254 2.12 16.00 0.65
C ALA A 254 1.03 15.14 -0.02
N HIS A 255 1.25 13.82 -0.15
CA HIS A 255 0.24 12.88 -0.65
C HIS A 255 -1.02 12.89 0.23
N GLU A 256 -0.87 12.77 1.55
CA GLU A 256 -2.00 12.81 2.48
C GLU A 256 -2.77 14.15 2.46
N HIS A 257 -2.08 15.27 2.25
CA HIS A 257 -2.73 16.56 2.03
C HIS A 257 -3.56 16.57 0.72
N MET A 258 -3.13 15.90 -0.35
CA MET A 258 -3.96 15.72 -1.55
C MET A 258 -5.21 14.90 -1.26
N ASP A 259 -5.09 13.85 -0.48
CA ASP A 259 -6.19 12.99 -0.06
C ASP A 259 -7.24 13.74 0.79
N LEU A 260 -6.81 14.79 1.50
CA LEU A 260 -7.69 15.72 2.20
C LEU A 260 -8.23 16.86 1.31
N GLY A 261 -7.87 16.92 0.02
CA GLY A 261 -8.24 18.02 -0.87
C GLY A 261 -7.46 19.32 -0.62
N GLU A 262 -6.42 19.29 0.21
CA GLU A 262 -5.57 20.43 0.60
C GLU A 262 -4.44 20.62 -0.42
N TYR A 263 -4.79 20.69 -1.71
CA TYR A 263 -3.83 20.67 -2.83
C TYR A 263 -2.79 21.78 -2.80
N ALA A 264 -3.15 22.98 -2.32
CA ALA A 264 -2.19 24.08 -2.19
C ALA A 264 -1.10 23.78 -1.17
N THR A 265 -1.46 23.14 -0.06
CA THR A 265 -0.50 22.70 0.97
C THR A 265 0.38 21.58 0.44
N ALA A 266 -0.21 20.59 -0.25
CA ALA A 266 0.52 19.49 -0.87
C ALA A 266 1.59 20.00 -1.86
N ASP A 267 1.17 20.91 -2.76
CA ASP A 267 2.05 21.53 -3.76
C ASP A 267 3.20 22.33 -3.10
N SER A 268 2.90 23.10 -2.05
CA SER A 268 3.90 23.84 -1.27
C SER A 268 4.94 22.92 -0.63
N ILE A 269 4.51 21.82 0.00
CA ILE A 269 5.40 20.84 0.64
C ILE A 269 6.26 20.15 -0.43
N ALA A 270 5.66 19.68 -1.53
CA ALA A 270 6.38 19.00 -2.60
C ALA A 270 7.47 19.90 -3.22
N HIS A 271 7.16 21.16 -3.49
CA HIS A 271 8.17 22.12 -3.98
C HIS A 271 9.23 22.46 -2.93
N ALA A 272 8.91 22.46 -1.63
CA ALA A 272 9.90 22.62 -0.59
C ALA A 272 10.90 21.46 -0.57
N VAL A 273 10.41 20.22 -0.73
CA VAL A 273 11.26 19.02 -0.84
C VAL A 273 12.12 19.06 -2.10
N GLU A 274 11.57 19.50 -3.24
CA GLU A 274 12.28 19.63 -4.52
C GLU A 274 13.46 20.61 -4.43
N ARG A 275 13.27 21.75 -3.76
CA ARG A 275 14.29 22.80 -3.60
C ARG A 275 15.30 22.51 -2.50
N ALA A 276 15.05 21.54 -1.63
CA ALA A 276 15.95 21.23 -0.53
C ALA A 276 17.31 20.69 -1.04
N PRO A 277 18.44 21.07 -0.42
CA PRO A 277 19.76 20.63 -0.85
C PRO A 277 19.92 19.12 -0.66
N GLY A 278 20.78 18.53 -1.51
CA GLY A 278 21.06 17.09 -1.50
C GLY A 278 20.17 16.30 -2.47
N ARG A 279 20.62 15.10 -2.80
CA ARG A 279 19.99 14.26 -3.81
C ARG A 279 18.99 13.31 -3.15
N LEU A 280 17.78 13.20 -3.69
CA LEU A 280 16.84 12.14 -3.32
C LEU A 280 17.28 10.81 -3.93
N ALA A 281 16.92 9.70 -3.27
CA ALA A 281 17.03 8.39 -3.90
C ALA A 281 16.14 8.30 -5.15
N PRO A 282 16.48 7.46 -6.13
CA PRO A 282 15.72 7.38 -7.39
C PRO A 282 14.22 7.17 -7.18
N LEU A 283 13.83 6.25 -6.29
CA LEU A 283 12.42 5.97 -6.01
C LEU A 283 11.72 7.17 -5.36
N ASP A 284 12.38 7.84 -4.40
CA ASP A 284 11.84 9.03 -3.73
C ASP A 284 11.69 10.20 -4.71
N GLN A 285 12.64 10.34 -5.66
CA GLN A 285 12.58 11.35 -6.72
C GLN A 285 11.36 11.11 -7.64
N HIS A 286 11.11 9.87 -8.04
CA HIS A 286 9.94 9.53 -8.84
C HIS A 286 8.65 9.74 -8.03
N TYR A 287 8.63 9.38 -6.73
CA TYR A 287 7.46 9.61 -5.90
C TYR A 287 7.14 11.11 -5.76
N LEU A 288 8.15 11.96 -5.58
CA LEU A 288 7.98 13.41 -5.59
C LEU A 288 7.43 13.90 -6.94
N THR A 289 7.97 13.39 -8.05
CA THR A 289 7.50 13.73 -9.40
C THR A 289 6.03 13.31 -9.59
N TRP A 290 5.65 12.15 -9.07
CA TRP A 290 4.27 11.68 -9.08
C TRP A 290 3.34 12.62 -8.29
N VAL A 291 3.73 13.02 -7.08
CA VAL A 291 2.97 13.98 -6.26
C VAL A 291 2.80 15.31 -7.00
N LEU A 292 3.85 15.86 -7.59
CA LEU A 292 3.81 17.10 -8.37
C LEU A 292 2.93 16.98 -9.62
N ALA A 293 2.97 15.84 -10.33
CA ALA A 293 2.11 15.59 -11.49
C ALA A 293 0.63 15.54 -11.07
N GLN A 294 0.32 14.83 -9.98
CA GLN A 294 -1.03 14.75 -9.42
C GLN A 294 -1.55 16.11 -8.98
N SER A 295 -0.73 16.92 -8.28
CA SER A 295 -1.11 18.27 -7.82
C SER A 295 -1.34 19.28 -8.97
N ARG A 296 -0.79 18.99 -10.15
CA ARG A 296 -1.02 19.78 -11.39
C ARG A 296 -2.16 19.25 -12.24
N GLY A 297 -2.73 18.09 -11.90
CA GLY A 297 -3.74 17.40 -12.71
C GLY A 297 -3.19 16.72 -13.95
N ASP A 298 -1.86 16.57 -14.07
CA ASP A 298 -1.22 15.86 -15.18
C ASP A 298 -1.29 14.35 -14.95
N ARG A 299 -2.45 13.78 -15.30
CA ARG A 299 -2.75 12.35 -15.08
C ARG A 299 -1.86 11.43 -15.91
N GLN A 300 -1.46 11.87 -17.11
CA GLN A 300 -0.60 11.10 -17.97
C GLN A 300 0.82 10.98 -17.37
N ARG A 301 1.42 12.11 -16.98
CA ARG A 301 2.73 12.10 -16.34
C ARG A 301 2.73 11.33 -15.01
N ALA A 302 1.64 11.41 -14.25
CA ALA A 302 1.48 10.62 -13.03
C ALA A 302 1.52 9.11 -13.31
N LEU A 303 0.83 8.61 -14.36
CA LEU A 303 0.87 7.20 -14.76
C LEU A 303 2.26 6.78 -15.21
N GLU A 304 2.92 7.58 -16.06
CA GLU A 304 4.28 7.31 -16.53
C GLU A 304 5.25 7.16 -15.35
N THR A 305 5.20 8.12 -14.42
CA THR A 305 6.04 8.09 -13.22
C THR A 305 5.72 6.90 -12.31
N ALA A 306 4.44 6.53 -12.14
CA ALA A 306 4.06 5.34 -11.39
C ALA A 306 4.63 4.05 -12.01
N ARG A 307 4.66 3.96 -13.35
CA ARG A 307 5.29 2.84 -14.08
C ARG A 307 6.81 2.82 -13.91
N GLU A 308 7.46 4.00 -13.95
CA GLU A 308 8.89 4.15 -13.65
C GLU A 308 9.21 3.63 -12.23
N MET A 309 8.40 3.98 -11.24
CA MET A 309 8.52 3.46 -9.87
C MET A 309 8.32 1.94 -9.81
N ALA A 310 7.32 1.40 -10.51
CA ALA A 310 7.07 -0.04 -10.56
C ALA A 310 8.20 -0.81 -11.28
N ALA A 311 8.91 -0.19 -12.22
CA ALA A 311 10.09 -0.77 -12.85
C ALA A 311 11.31 -0.83 -11.88
N ILE A 312 11.48 0.19 -11.04
CA ILE A 312 12.52 0.22 -9.98
C ILE A 312 12.23 -0.80 -8.89
N ALA A 313 10.96 -0.91 -8.48
CA ALA A 313 10.51 -1.78 -7.39
C ALA A 313 9.37 -2.71 -7.87
N PRO A 314 9.67 -3.72 -8.70
CA PRO A 314 8.67 -4.62 -9.23
C PRO A 314 7.97 -5.43 -8.13
N ASN A 315 6.71 -5.75 -8.34
CA ASN A 315 5.83 -6.46 -7.39
C ASN A 315 5.67 -5.75 -6.04
N SER A 316 5.68 -4.43 -6.04
CA SER A 316 5.60 -3.59 -4.86
C SER A 316 4.32 -2.76 -4.78
N GLU A 317 4.19 -2.02 -3.68
CA GLU A 317 3.12 -1.04 -3.46
C GLU A 317 3.07 0.06 -4.54
N THR A 318 4.13 0.24 -5.32
CA THR A 318 4.13 1.14 -6.47
C THR A 318 3.10 0.74 -7.53
N LEU A 319 2.76 -0.56 -7.62
CA LEU A 319 1.67 -1.05 -8.47
C LEU A 319 0.30 -0.49 -8.08
N TRP A 320 0.11 -0.12 -6.81
CA TRP A 320 -1.09 0.58 -6.37
C TRP A 320 -1.20 1.97 -7.02
N LEU A 321 -0.10 2.71 -7.11
CA LEU A 321 -0.08 4.02 -7.79
C LEU A 321 -0.36 3.87 -9.28
N VAL A 322 0.16 2.80 -9.93
CA VAL A 322 -0.18 2.45 -11.31
C VAL A 322 -1.68 2.21 -11.44
N ALA A 323 -2.27 1.41 -10.55
CA ALA A 323 -3.70 1.10 -10.59
C ALA A 323 -4.58 2.36 -10.42
N GLN A 324 -4.24 3.25 -9.49
CA GLN A 324 -4.97 4.52 -9.29
C GLN A 324 -4.87 5.44 -10.51
N CYS A 325 -3.68 5.58 -11.11
CA CYS A 325 -3.49 6.39 -12.30
C CYS A 325 -4.17 5.78 -13.53
N ALA A 326 -4.14 4.45 -13.66
CA ALA A 326 -4.84 3.72 -14.72
C ALA A 326 -6.36 3.92 -14.62
N LEU A 327 -6.93 3.86 -13.41
CA LEU A 327 -8.34 4.20 -13.17
C LEU A 327 -8.66 5.64 -13.64
N ALA A 328 -7.83 6.61 -13.25
CA ALA A 328 -8.06 8.01 -13.61
C ALA A 328 -8.00 8.26 -15.12
N LEU A 329 -7.32 7.40 -15.89
CA LEU A 329 -7.17 7.49 -17.34
C LEU A 329 -8.06 6.51 -18.14
N ASN A 330 -9.01 5.86 -17.48
CA ASN A 330 -9.90 4.84 -18.07
C ASN A 330 -9.11 3.69 -18.74
N ARG A 331 -8.18 3.09 -17.98
CA ARG A 331 -7.38 1.92 -18.37
C ARG A 331 -7.65 0.74 -17.43
N PRO A 332 -8.87 0.16 -17.47
CA PRO A 332 -9.28 -0.85 -16.49
C PRO A 332 -8.45 -2.12 -16.54
N ARG A 333 -8.00 -2.57 -17.71
CA ARG A 333 -7.15 -3.77 -17.84
C ARG A 333 -5.79 -3.57 -17.18
N GLU A 334 -5.16 -2.41 -17.36
CA GLU A 334 -3.91 -2.07 -16.69
C GLU A 334 -4.08 -2.01 -15.17
N MET A 335 -5.17 -1.38 -14.70
CA MET A 335 -5.52 -1.34 -13.28
C MET A 335 -5.64 -2.75 -12.69
N VAL A 336 -6.41 -3.63 -13.33
CA VAL A 336 -6.62 -5.00 -12.89
C VAL A 336 -5.32 -5.81 -12.92
N ALA A 337 -4.49 -5.65 -13.96
CA ALA A 337 -3.21 -6.33 -14.07
C ALA A 337 -2.26 -5.91 -12.93
N ALA A 338 -2.16 -4.62 -12.64
CA ALA A 338 -1.35 -4.09 -11.56
C ALA A 338 -1.80 -4.63 -10.19
N LEU A 339 -3.11 -4.59 -9.89
CA LEU A 339 -3.65 -5.11 -8.63
C LEU A 339 -3.51 -6.63 -8.51
N THR A 340 -3.73 -7.38 -9.59
CA THR A 340 -3.56 -8.84 -9.58
C THR A 340 -2.10 -9.23 -9.30
N THR A 341 -1.15 -8.49 -9.88
CA THR A 341 0.29 -8.70 -9.63
C THR A 341 0.68 -8.34 -8.20
N LEU A 342 0.12 -7.25 -7.65
CA LEU A 342 0.33 -6.83 -6.27
C LEU A 342 -0.18 -7.90 -5.28
N GLY A 343 -1.41 -8.37 -5.46
CA GLY A 343 -2.09 -9.32 -4.57
C GLY A 343 -2.52 -8.70 -3.23
N PRO A 344 -3.50 -9.33 -2.52
CA PRO A 344 -4.10 -8.79 -1.30
C PRO A 344 -3.26 -9.03 -0.03
N ASP A 345 -2.23 -9.88 -0.09
CA ASP A 345 -1.55 -10.40 1.11
C ASP A 345 -0.10 -9.88 1.23
N ARG A 346 0.27 -8.81 0.49
CA ARG A 346 1.63 -8.27 0.44
C ARG A 346 1.75 -6.88 1.05
N GLY A 347 2.88 -6.61 1.70
CA GLY A 347 3.31 -5.30 2.17
C GLY A 347 2.26 -4.59 3.02
N LEU A 348 2.03 -3.32 2.73
CA LEU A 348 1.04 -2.46 3.39
C LEU A 348 -0.41 -2.91 3.18
N PHE A 349 -0.68 -3.69 2.11
CA PHE A 349 -2.04 -4.10 1.74
C PHE A 349 -2.49 -5.41 2.39
N ARG A 350 -1.62 -6.04 3.18
CA ARG A 350 -2.00 -7.25 3.91
C ARG A 350 -3.18 -6.95 4.84
N GLY A 351 -4.32 -7.60 4.57
CA GLY A 351 -5.54 -7.41 5.33
C GLY A 351 -6.30 -6.12 5.03
N TRP A 352 -5.97 -5.40 3.95
CA TRP A 352 -6.63 -4.16 3.57
C TRP A 352 -7.80 -4.42 2.60
N SER A 353 -9.01 -4.18 3.06
CA SER A 353 -10.25 -4.44 2.32
C SER A 353 -10.37 -3.62 1.03
N VAL A 354 -9.78 -2.44 1.00
CA VAL A 354 -9.82 -1.50 -0.15
C VAL A 354 -9.18 -2.08 -1.41
N TYR A 355 -8.23 -3.02 -1.27
CA TYR A 355 -7.72 -3.79 -2.39
C TYR A 355 -8.85 -4.42 -3.22
N TRP A 356 -9.80 -5.07 -2.54
CA TRP A 356 -10.95 -5.73 -3.18
C TRP A 356 -11.89 -4.74 -3.83
N PHE A 357 -12.12 -3.59 -3.17
CA PHE A 357 -12.96 -2.52 -3.74
C PHE A 357 -12.42 -2.03 -5.07
N TYR A 358 -11.10 -1.77 -5.17
CA TYR A 358 -10.49 -1.28 -6.42
C TYR A 358 -10.35 -2.40 -7.47
N LEU A 359 -10.00 -3.63 -7.10
CA LEU A 359 -9.92 -4.75 -8.04
C LEU A 359 -11.28 -4.98 -8.73
N THR A 360 -12.33 -5.06 -7.93
CA THR A 360 -13.69 -5.25 -8.45
C THR A 360 -14.18 -4.05 -9.24
N PHE A 361 -13.72 -2.83 -8.90
CA PHE A 361 -14.03 -1.65 -9.69
C PHE A 361 -13.39 -1.70 -11.09
N GLY A 362 -12.16 -2.18 -11.20
CA GLY A 362 -11.55 -2.45 -12.50
C GLY A 362 -12.38 -3.45 -13.33
N ARG A 363 -12.85 -4.55 -12.72
CA ARG A 363 -13.75 -5.52 -13.37
C ARG A 363 -15.08 -4.91 -13.80
N HIS A 364 -15.61 -4.03 -12.98
CA HIS A 364 -16.83 -3.28 -13.30
C HIS A 364 -16.67 -2.48 -14.59
N LEU A 365 -15.54 -1.76 -14.73
CA LEU A 365 -15.22 -0.97 -15.91
C LEU A 365 -14.89 -1.82 -17.16
N GLU A 366 -14.47 -3.08 -16.98
CA GLU A 366 -14.35 -4.07 -18.05
C GLU A 366 -15.72 -4.62 -18.51
N GLY A 367 -16.79 -4.36 -17.77
CA GLY A 367 -18.14 -4.93 -18.00
C GLY A 367 -18.27 -6.38 -17.56
N ASP A 368 -17.29 -6.96 -16.85
CA ASP A 368 -17.34 -8.34 -16.36
C ASP A 368 -17.97 -8.42 -14.95
N HIS A 369 -19.26 -8.07 -14.87
CA HIS A 369 -19.99 -7.98 -13.62
C HIS A 369 -20.16 -9.33 -12.89
N ARG A 370 -20.08 -10.46 -13.61
CA ARG A 370 -20.10 -11.79 -12.97
C ARG A 370 -18.78 -12.06 -12.23
N ARG A 371 -17.67 -11.71 -12.82
CA ARG A 371 -16.37 -11.85 -12.18
C ARG A 371 -16.18 -10.80 -11.08
N GLU A 372 -16.68 -9.58 -11.29
CA GLU A 372 -16.76 -8.54 -10.27
C GLU A 372 -17.45 -9.09 -9.01
N LEU A 373 -18.65 -9.66 -9.14
CA LEU A 373 -19.39 -10.23 -8.02
C LEU A 373 -18.63 -11.37 -7.34
N LYS A 374 -18.02 -12.27 -8.12
CA LYS A 374 -17.21 -13.37 -7.55
C LYS A 374 -16.05 -12.85 -6.70
N GLU A 375 -15.31 -11.86 -7.20
CA GLU A 375 -14.16 -11.26 -6.49
C GLU A 375 -14.64 -10.41 -5.30
N ALA A 376 -15.80 -9.73 -5.38
CA ALA A 376 -16.41 -9.01 -4.27
C ALA A 376 -16.82 -9.96 -3.13
N LEU A 377 -17.42 -11.10 -3.43
CA LEU A 377 -17.76 -12.13 -2.44
C LEU A 377 -16.53 -12.73 -1.77
N GLU A 378 -15.40 -12.88 -2.48
CA GLU A 378 -14.13 -13.28 -1.87
C GLU A 378 -13.62 -12.20 -0.89
N GLY A 379 -13.72 -10.91 -1.27
CA GLY A 379 -13.45 -9.79 -0.38
C GLY A 379 -14.32 -9.83 0.88
N ARG A 380 -15.63 -10.06 0.73
CA ARG A 380 -16.60 -10.19 1.85
C ARG A 380 -16.27 -11.35 2.78
N ARG A 381 -15.85 -12.49 2.25
CA ARG A 381 -15.43 -13.65 3.05
C ARG A 381 -14.22 -13.32 3.93
N ARG A 382 -13.29 -12.50 3.42
CA ARG A 382 -12.07 -12.09 4.15
C ARG A 382 -12.32 -10.94 5.12
N HIS A 383 -13.23 -10.03 4.77
CA HIS A 383 -13.54 -8.81 5.50
C HIS A 383 -15.06 -8.66 5.71
N PRO A 384 -15.72 -9.55 6.47
CA PRO A 384 -17.18 -9.60 6.54
C PRO A 384 -17.84 -8.35 7.14
N ALA A 385 -17.10 -7.58 7.95
CA ALA A 385 -17.61 -6.41 8.65
C ALA A 385 -17.17 -5.07 8.00
N ASP A 386 -16.77 -5.10 6.71
CA ASP A 386 -16.18 -3.91 6.08
C ASP A 386 -17.07 -3.33 4.98
N PHE A 387 -17.29 -2.00 5.03
CA PHE A 387 -18.14 -1.29 4.07
C PHE A 387 -17.60 -1.26 2.65
N ALA A 388 -16.27 -1.23 2.45
CA ALA A 388 -15.69 -1.16 1.12
C ALA A 388 -16.01 -2.42 0.29
N VAL A 389 -15.94 -3.60 0.92
CA VAL A 389 -16.29 -4.86 0.24
C VAL A 389 -17.81 -5.05 0.13
N LEU A 390 -18.61 -4.51 1.07
CA LEU A 390 -20.05 -4.48 0.93
C LEU A 390 -20.48 -3.59 -0.26
N ALA A 391 -19.86 -2.42 -0.40
CA ALA A 391 -20.10 -1.53 -1.53
C ALA A 391 -19.71 -2.19 -2.88
N ALA A 392 -18.60 -2.93 -2.91
CA ALA A 392 -18.19 -3.70 -4.09
C ALA A 392 -19.22 -4.78 -4.48
N GLU A 393 -19.73 -5.54 -3.49
CA GLU A 393 -20.77 -6.52 -3.72
C GLU A 393 -22.06 -5.88 -4.25
N VAL A 394 -22.52 -4.80 -3.60
CA VAL A 394 -23.75 -4.11 -3.99
C VAL A 394 -23.64 -3.48 -5.38
N ARG A 395 -22.48 -2.93 -5.75
CA ARG A 395 -22.22 -2.42 -7.09
C ARG A 395 -22.37 -3.53 -8.13
N ALA A 396 -21.75 -4.68 -7.91
CA ALA A 396 -21.85 -5.83 -8.81
C ALA A 396 -23.28 -6.38 -8.92
N LEU A 397 -24.02 -6.47 -7.79
CA LEU A 397 -25.41 -6.90 -7.76
C LEU A 397 -26.31 -5.93 -8.53
N ALA A 398 -26.06 -4.62 -8.40
CA ALA A 398 -26.83 -3.59 -9.11
C ALA A 398 -26.61 -3.65 -10.63
N ALA A 399 -25.36 -3.83 -11.07
CA ALA A 399 -25.04 -4.01 -12.48
C ALA A 399 -25.69 -5.28 -13.08
N LEU A 400 -25.94 -6.30 -12.26
CA LEU A 400 -26.62 -7.55 -12.64
C LEU A 400 -28.15 -7.51 -12.44
N GLY A 401 -28.73 -6.40 -11.99
CA GLY A 401 -30.17 -6.24 -11.74
C GLY A 401 -30.71 -7.08 -10.58
N ARG A 402 -29.90 -7.47 -9.62
CA ARG A 402 -30.26 -8.36 -8.50
C ARG A 402 -30.84 -7.57 -7.32
N ALA A 403 -31.98 -6.89 -7.54
CA ALA A 403 -32.61 -5.99 -6.57
C ALA A 403 -32.99 -6.66 -5.22
N ALA A 404 -33.38 -7.94 -5.24
CA ALA A 404 -33.70 -8.68 -4.02
C ALA A 404 -32.47 -8.85 -3.12
N ASP A 405 -31.33 -9.25 -3.69
CA ASP A 405 -30.07 -9.40 -2.95
C ASP A 405 -29.56 -8.05 -2.42
N ILE A 406 -29.72 -6.96 -3.19
CA ILE A 406 -29.41 -5.60 -2.73
C ILE A 406 -30.23 -5.28 -1.47
N SER A 407 -31.52 -5.59 -1.46
CA SER A 407 -32.39 -5.31 -0.31
C SER A 407 -31.90 -6.02 0.96
N GLU A 408 -31.41 -7.26 0.85
CA GLU A 408 -30.79 -7.96 1.98
C GLU A 408 -29.52 -7.27 2.47
N ARG A 409 -28.66 -6.80 1.56
CA ARG A 409 -27.43 -6.05 1.91
C ARG A 409 -27.73 -4.71 2.58
N LEU A 410 -28.81 -4.04 2.17
CA LEU A 410 -29.24 -2.79 2.81
C LEU A 410 -29.76 -3.02 4.24
N VAL A 411 -30.39 -4.16 4.52
CA VAL A 411 -30.79 -4.54 5.90
C VAL A 411 -29.55 -4.86 6.75
N GLU A 412 -28.51 -5.45 6.18
CA GLU A 412 -27.26 -5.78 6.85
C GLU A 412 -26.42 -4.52 7.18
N ALA A 413 -26.35 -3.55 6.27
CA ALA A 413 -25.43 -2.41 6.38
C ALA A 413 -25.45 -1.64 7.71
N PRO A 414 -26.62 -1.37 8.37
CA PRO A 414 -26.66 -0.71 9.68
C PRO A 414 -26.06 -1.52 10.83
N SER A 415 -25.90 -2.83 10.67
CA SER A 415 -25.33 -3.71 11.70
C SER A 415 -23.81 -3.76 11.69
N LEU A 416 -23.18 -3.23 10.63
CA LEU A 416 -21.72 -3.19 10.53
C LEU A 416 -21.12 -2.17 11.50
N PRO A 417 -19.90 -2.43 12.01
CA PRO A 417 -19.18 -1.45 12.83
C PRO A 417 -19.00 -0.13 12.09
N SER A 418 -19.09 0.99 12.82
CA SER A 418 -18.83 2.31 12.26
C SER A 418 -17.40 2.40 11.70
N GLN A 419 -17.28 2.92 10.48
CA GLN A 419 -16.00 3.09 9.80
C GLN A 419 -15.84 4.53 9.30
N PRO A 420 -14.63 5.13 9.40
CA PRO A 420 -14.40 6.49 8.94
C PRO A 420 -14.78 6.68 7.48
N GLY A 421 -15.54 7.74 7.21
CA GLY A 421 -15.97 8.11 5.85
C GLY A 421 -17.12 7.29 5.26
N TRP A 422 -17.56 6.21 5.89
CA TRP A 422 -18.69 5.39 5.46
C TRP A 422 -19.98 5.64 6.23
N SER A 423 -21.09 5.46 5.54
CA SER A 423 -22.44 5.44 6.10
C SER A 423 -23.24 4.32 5.43
N PRO A 424 -24.16 3.63 6.14
CA PRO A 424 -25.12 2.73 5.51
C PRO A 424 -25.89 3.36 4.34
N ALA A 425 -26.14 4.66 4.39
CA ALA A 425 -26.77 5.39 3.30
C ALA A 425 -25.92 5.40 2.02
N ASP A 426 -24.58 5.35 2.12
CA ASP A 426 -23.70 5.33 0.96
C ASP A 426 -23.92 4.06 0.14
N ILE A 427 -24.14 2.91 0.81
CA ILE A 427 -24.43 1.63 0.15
C ILE A 427 -25.71 1.71 -0.68
N ALA A 428 -26.75 2.32 -0.13
CA ALA A 428 -28.03 2.48 -0.82
C ALA A 428 -27.95 3.51 -1.97
N ILE A 429 -27.16 4.59 -1.81
CA ILE A 429 -26.94 5.57 -2.88
C ILE A 429 -26.15 4.94 -4.03
N ILE A 430 -25.12 4.13 -3.73
CA ILE A 430 -24.38 3.35 -4.73
C ILE A 430 -25.33 2.42 -5.49
N ALA A 431 -26.14 1.64 -4.75
CA ALA A 431 -27.13 0.75 -5.36
C ALA A 431 -28.07 1.50 -6.32
N ALA A 432 -28.61 2.64 -5.89
CA ALA A 432 -29.53 3.41 -6.71
C ALA A 432 -28.86 3.98 -7.98
N LEU A 433 -27.64 4.52 -7.85
CA LEU A 433 -26.90 5.05 -8.99
C LEU A 433 -26.53 3.95 -9.99
N GLU A 434 -26.04 2.81 -9.52
CA GLU A 434 -25.63 1.68 -10.36
C GLU A 434 -26.83 1.00 -11.03
N LEU A 435 -27.94 0.78 -10.32
CA LEU A 435 -29.18 0.29 -10.93
C LEU A 435 -29.65 1.20 -12.05
N ALA A 436 -29.62 2.53 -11.84
CA ALA A 436 -29.98 3.48 -12.87
C ALA A 436 -28.98 3.49 -14.03
N ALA A 437 -27.69 3.25 -13.76
CA ALA A 437 -26.63 3.19 -14.74
C ALA A 437 -26.71 1.97 -15.66
N HIS A 438 -27.19 0.85 -15.16
CA HIS A 438 -27.26 -0.44 -15.86
C HIS A 438 -28.70 -0.82 -16.30
N ASP A 439 -29.54 0.18 -16.58
CA ASP A 439 -30.90 0.04 -17.14
C ASP A 439 -31.93 -0.67 -16.23
N HIS A 440 -31.62 -0.76 -14.91
CA HIS A 440 -32.56 -1.25 -13.88
C HIS A 440 -33.26 -0.11 -13.14
N GLN A 441 -33.75 0.89 -13.88
CA GLN A 441 -34.27 2.16 -13.35
C GLN A 441 -35.52 2.01 -12.50
N ALA A 442 -36.32 0.97 -12.72
CA ALA A 442 -37.49 0.69 -11.92
C ALA A 442 -37.17 0.43 -10.45
N ASP A 443 -36.00 -0.15 -10.17
CA ASP A 443 -35.57 -0.54 -8.83
C ASP A 443 -34.75 0.55 -8.11
N ALA A 444 -34.16 1.48 -8.87
CA ALA A 444 -33.28 2.52 -8.32
C ALA A 444 -33.98 3.43 -7.27
N PRO A 445 -35.24 3.90 -7.45
CA PRO A 445 -35.90 4.74 -6.45
C PRO A 445 -36.11 4.05 -5.11
N ALA A 446 -36.30 2.73 -5.08
CA ALA A 446 -36.48 1.98 -3.83
C ALA A 446 -35.23 2.03 -2.95
N ALA A 447 -34.04 1.86 -3.54
CA ALA A 447 -32.76 2.00 -2.86
C ALA A 447 -32.53 3.44 -2.40
N GLY A 448 -32.79 4.43 -3.25
CA GLY A 448 -32.71 5.84 -2.88
C GLY A 448 -33.59 6.20 -1.68
N MET A 449 -34.84 5.76 -1.69
CA MET A 449 -35.78 5.98 -0.58
C MET A 449 -35.41 5.22 0.70
N TRP A 450 -34.70 4.11 0.59
CA TRP A 450 -34.10 3.44 1.76
C TRP A 450 -33.07 4.38 2.43
N ALA A 451 -32.17 4.98 1.64
CA ALA A 451 -31.19 5.92 2.15
C ALA A 451 -31.85 7.15 2.80
N VAL A 452 -32.94 7.68 2.19
CA VAL A 452 -33.73 8.77 2.76
C VAL A 452 -34.25 8.42 4.15
N ARG A 453 -34.98 7.31 4.28
CA ARG A 453 -35.55 6.87 5.56
C ARG A 453 -34.47 6.66 6.63
N TRP A 454 -33.33 6.07 6.24
CA TRP A 454 -32.22 5.85 7.17
C TRP A 454 -31.63 7.17 7.68
N LEU A 455 -31.39 8.16 6.79
CA LEU A 455 -30.81 9.45 7.13
C LEU A 455 -31.78 10.34 7.92
N GLU A 456 -33.06 10.38 7.56
CA GLU A 456 -34.12 11.10 8.28
C GLU A 456 -34.33 10.55 9.69
N GLY A 457 -34.09 9.24 9.90
CA GLY A 457 -34.16 8.57 11.20
C GLY A 457 -32.94 8.83 12.12
N ARG A 458 -31.94 9.60 11.70
CA ARG A 458 -30.75 9.87 12.55
C ARG A 458 -31.05 10.90 13.63
N PRO A 459 -30.33 10.84 14.78
CA PRO A 459 -30.40 11.89 15.80
C PRO A 459 -30.12 13.26 15.20
N ALA A 460 -30.77 14.30 15.72
CA ALA A 460 -30.69 15.65 15.17
C ALA A 460 -29.25 16.20 15.07
N THR A 461 -28.35 15.77 15.96
CA THR A 461 -26.92 16.13 15.93
C THR A 461 -26.21 15.55 14.71
N GLU A 462 -26.50 14.29 14.34
CA GLU A 462 -25.93 13.64 13.17
C GLU A 462 -26.58 14.15 11.87
N ALA A 463 -27.91 14.28 11.87
CA ALA A 463 -28.68 14.74 10.71
C ALA A 463 -28.28 16.14 10.24
N ARG A 464 -27.84 17.01 11.16
CA ARG A 464 -27.39 18.39 10.82
C ARG A 464 -25.99 18.47 10.24
N SER A 465 -25.18 17.40 10.29
CA SER A 465 -23.84 17.42 9.72
C SER A 465 -23.90 17.70 8.21
N VAL A 466 -22.93 18.45 7.69
CA VAL A 466 -22.81 18.75 6.24
C VAL A 466 -22.76 17.45 5.45
N ALA A 467 -22.03 16.44 5.94
CA ALA A 467 -21.91 15.13 5.31
C ALA A 467 -23.26 14.42 5.15
N ASN A 468 -24.05 14.31 6.23
CA ASN A 468 -25.35 13.62 6.17
C ASN A 468 -26.40 14.42 5.38
N ARG A 469 -26.36 15.74 5.44
CA ARG A 469 -27.24 16.58 4.62
C ARG A 469 -26.92 16.46 3.12
N PHE A 470 -25.67 16.37 2.75
CA PHE A 470 -25.28 16.13 1.37
C PHE A 470 -25.64 14.72 0.90
N ARG A 471 -25.42 13.67 1.73
CA ARG A 471 -25.93 12.31 1.47
C ARG A 471 -27.45 12.30 1.28
N LEU A 472 -28.18 13.04 2.12
CA LEU A 472 -29.62 13.13 2.01
C LEU A 472 -30.04 13.85 0.72
N ALA A 473 -29.31 14.89 0.29
CA ALA A 473 -29.56 15.53 -1.00
C ALA A 473 -29.34 14.55 -2.17
N LEU A 474 -28.27 13.75 -2.14
CA LEU A 474 -28.05 12.70 -3.13
C LEU A 474 -29.16 11.62 -3.09
N ALA A 475 -29.55 11.19 -1.89
CA ALA A 475 -30.63 10.21 -1.71
C ALA A 475 -31.97 10.72 -2.26
N TYR A 476 -32.34 11.96 -2.00
CA TYR A 476 -33.51 12.60 -2.59
C TYR A 476 -33.42 12.67 -4.11
N TYR A 477 -32.26 13.03 -4.65
CA TYR A 477 -32.05 13.13 -6.09
C TYR A 477 -32.26 11.79 -6.80
N VAL A 478 -31.64 10.71 -6.30
CA VAL A 478 -31.84 9.36 -6.87
C VAL A 478 -33.23 8.79 -6.59
N GLY A 479 -33.88 9.23 -5.52
CA GLY A 479 -35.27 8.92 -5.17
C GLY A 479 -36.32 9.76 -5.92
N GLY A 480 -35.88 10.70 -6.80
CA GLY A 480 -36.78 11.52 -7.60
C GLY A 480 -37.38 12.74 -6.88
N ARG A 481 -36.99 13.04 -5.64
CA ARG A 481 -37.49 14.16 -4.82
C ARG A 481 -36.70 15.44 -5.11
N LEU A 482 -36.84 16.00 -6.33
CA LEU A 482 -35.99 17.09 -6.83
C LEU A 482 -36.13 18.39 -6.03
N ASP A 483 -37.34 18.75 -5.54
CA ASP A 483 -37.55 19.95 -4.74
C ASP A 483 -36.91 19.86 -3.35
N ASP A 484 -36.91 18.66 -2.74
CA ASP A 484 -36.24 18.43 -1.47
C ASP A 484 -34.73 18.51 -1.64
N THR A 485 -34.20 17.92 -2.74
CA THR A 485 -32.78 18.04 -3.12
C THR A 485 -32.38 19.51 -3.22
N ARG A 486 -33.17 20.32 -3.96
CA ARG A 486 -32.89 21.74 -4.15
C ARG A 486 -32.85 22.49 -2.82
N ARG A 487 -33.88 22.33 -1.97
CA ARG A 487 -33.95 23.00 -0.65
C ARG A 487 -32.73 22.69 0.23
N LEU A 488 -32.29 21.42 0.26
CA LEU A 488 -31.11 21.05 1.03
C LEU A 488 -29.83 21.68 0.47
N LEU A 489 -29.65 21.68 -0.85
CA LEU A 489 -28.48 22.27 -1.48
C LEU A 489 -28.43 23.80 -1.33
N GLU A 490 -29.58 24.50 -1.46
CA GLU A 490 -29.68 25.92 -1.19
C GLU A 490 -29.34 26.26 0.27
N GLY A 491 -29.81 25.44 1.23
CA GLY A 491 -29.42 25.54 2.63
C GLY A 491 -27.91 25.33 2.85
N LEU A 492 -27.33 24.32 2.21
CA LEU A 492 -25.89 24.08 2.25
C LEU A 492 -25.08 25.21 1.61
N ALA A 493 -25.59 25.84 0.54
CA ALA A 493 -24.94 26.96 -0.11
C ALA A 493 -24.93 28.22 0.79
N SER A 494 -26.04 28.48 1.50
CA SER A 494 -26.17 29.67 2.37
C SER A 494 -25.33 29.59 3.65
N GLU A 495 -25.18 28.41 4.26
CA GLU A 495 -24.42 28.19 5.50
C GLU A 495 -22.91 28.19 5.31
N ARG A 496 -22.45 28.14 4.09
CA ARG A 496 -21.06 27.87 3.72
C ARG A 496 -20.08 29.02 3.95
N ALA A 497 -20.52 30.17 4.33
CA ALA A 497 -19.64 31.25 4.79
C ALA A 497 -18.83 30.88 6.06
N ALA A 498 -19.10 29.73 6.70
CA ALA A 498 -18.60 29.39 8.03
C ALA A 498 -17.60 28.22 8.14
N GLY A 499 -17.28 27.46 7.07
CA GLY A 499 -16.27 26.38 7.23
C GLY A 499 -16.06 25.46 6.03
N VAL A 500 -14.86 24.89 5.92
CA VAL A 500 -14.48 23.89 4.91
C VAL A 500 -15.10 22.54 5.31
N PRO A 501 -15.75 21.80 4.39
CA PRO A 501 -16.24 20.45 4.67
C PRO A 501 -15.11 19.52 5.10
N ASP A 502 -15.34 18.68 6.11
CA ASP A 502 -14.40 17.64 6.47
C ASP A 502 -14.44 16.52 5.41
N TYR A 503 -13.46 16.53 4.51
CA TYR A 503 -13.30 15.51 3.47
C TYR A 503 -13.21 14.10 4.03
N ALA A 504 -12.66 13.93 5.24
CA ALA A 504 -12.50 12.63 5.85
C ALA A 504 -13.84 11.92 6.08
N THR A 505 -14.91 12.67 6.42
CA THR A 505 -16.24 12.10 6.68
C THR A 505 -17.01 11.72 5.42
N MET A 506 -16.51 12.12 4.24
CA MET A 506 -17.19 11.91 2.95
C MET A 506 -16.29 11.29 1.88
N ARG A 507 -15.11 10.83 2.26
CA ARG A 507 -14.08 10.33 1.33
C ARG A 507 -14.64 9.32 0.34
N TRP A 508 -15.40 8.34 0.82
CA TRP A 508 -15.86 7.25 -0.02
C TRP A 508 -16.97 7.65 -0.99
N ILE A 509 -17.95 8.44 -0.54
CA ILE A 509 -18.96 8.94 -1.46
C ILE A 509 -18.33 9.85 -2.52
N ALA A 510 -17.31 10.63 -2.16
CA ALA A 510 -16.55 11.43 -3.11
C ALA A 510 -15.75 10.58 -4.11
N VAL A 511 -15.16 9.46 -3.68
CA VAL A 511 -14.49 8.51 -4.59
C VAL A 511 -15.47 7.88 -5.56
N ILE A 512 -16.67 7.54 -5.09
CA ILE A 512 -17.69 6.85 -5.89
C ILE A 512 -18.42 7.82 -6.82
N THR A 513 -18.75 9.03 -6.37
CA THR A 513 -19.51 10.02 -7.16
C THR A 513 -18.64 11.06 -7.84
N GLY A 514 -17.35 11.14 -7.50
CA GLY A 514 -16.47 12.21 -7.96
C GLY A 514 -16.75 13.58 -7.35
N ASP A 515 -17.68 13.68 -6.40
CA ASP A 515 -18.25 14.93 -5.89
C ASP A 515 -18.13 15.02 -4.37
N SER A 516 -17.66 16.16 -3.87
CA SER A 516 -17.68 16.55 -2.45
C SER A 516 -18.58 17.79 -2.27
N PRO A 517 -19.15 18.05 -1.08
CA PRO A 517 -20.08 19.15 -0.87
C PRO A 517 -19.40 20.52 -0.86
N ASP A 518 -18.57 20.80 -1.85
CA ASP A 518 -17.94 22.09 -2.03
C ASP A 518 -18.76 23.01 -2.94
N ARG A 519 -18.34 24.26 -3.07
CA ARG A 519 -19.07 25.27 -3.85
C ARG A 519 -19.30 24.83 -5.29
N VAL A 520 -18.29 24.23 -5.92
CA VAL A 520 -18.37 23.77 -7.31
C VAL A 520 -19.46 22.73 -7.47
N THR A 521 -19.48 21.75 -6.57
CA THR A 521 -20.49 20.67 -6.59
C THR A 521 -21.89 21.19 -6.28
N ILE A 522 -22.04 22.03 -5.26
CA ILE A 522 -23.37 22.56 -4.88
C ILE A 522 -23.95 23.42 -6.01
N GLU A 523 -23.19 24.37 -6.56
CA GLU A 523 -23.65 25.23 -7.68
C GLU A 523 -23.90 24.41 -8.95
N GLY A 524 -23.01 23.43 -9.24
CA GLY A 524 -23.19 22.54 -10.38
C GLY A 524 -24.43 21.67 -10.26
N PHE A 525 -24.69 21.14 -9.07
CA PHE A 525 -25.85 20.31 -8.82
C PHE A 525 -27.16 21.13 -8.87
N LEU A 526 -27.18 22.32 -8.32
CA LEU A 526 -28.31 23.27 -8.46
C LEU A 526 -28.56 23.60 -9.94
N GLY A 527 -27.50 23.74 -10.76
CA GLY A 527 -27.62 23.96 -12.20
C GLY A 527 -28.26 22.78 -12.93
N VAL A 528 -27.84 21.53 -12.58
CA VAL A 528 -28.46 20.30 -13.11
C VAL A 528 -29.93 20.20 -12.70
N LEU A 529 -30.28 20.54 -11.45
CA LEU A 529 -31.67 20.53 -10.99
C LEU A 529 -32.52 21.58 -11.71
N ALA A 530 -31.99 22.79 -11.90
CA ALA A 530 -32.68 23.85 -12.66
C ALA A 530 -32.96 23.39 -14.11
N ALA A 531 -31.97 22.73 -14.76
CA ALA A 531 -32.13 22.17 -16.09
C ALA A 531 -33.22 21.07 -16.12
N ARG A 532 -33.25 20.15 -15.14
CA ARG A 532 -34.25 19.09 -15.02
C ARG A 532 -35.67 19.60 -14.73
N GLN A 533 -35.77 20.76 -14.11
CA GLN A 533 -37.01 21.44 -13.81
C GLN A 533 -37.42 22.47 -14.91
N GLU A 534 -36.81 22.37 -16.08
CA GLU A 534 -37.05 23.25 -17.25
C GLU A 534 -36.76 24.73 -17.00
N ARG A 535 -36.07 25.05 -15.90
CA ARG A 535 -35.64 26.44 -15.57
C ARG A 535 -34.32 26.77 -16.28
N ARG A 536 -34.42 26.85 -17.63
CA ARG A 536 -33.24 27.00 -18.51
C ARG A 536 -32.40 28.24 -18.16
N ALA A 537 -33.05 29.40 -17.88
CA ALA A 537 -32.31 30.62 -17.59
C ALA A 537 -31.45 30.49 -16.33
N ASP A 538 -31.97 29.86 -15.27
CA ASP A 538 -31.27 29.63 -14.02
C ASP A 538 -30.12 28.64 -14.22
N ALA A 539 -30.37 27.56 -14.97
CA ALA A 539 -29.35 26.56 -15.29
C ALA A 539 -28.16 27.20 -16.03
N LEU A 540 -28.40 28.03 -17.02
CA LEU A 540 -27.33 28.72 -17.76
C LEU A 540 -26.65 29.82 -16.92
N ALA A 541 -27.35 30.45 -15.99
CA ALA A 541 -26.75 31.42 -15.04
C ALA A 541 -25.73 30.69 -14.14
N LEU A 542 -26.08 29.51 -13.59
CA LEU A 542 -25.18 28.69 -12.78
C LEU A 542 -24.00 28.13 -13.61
N ALA A 543 -24.23 27.76 -14.87
CA ALA A 543 -23.14 27.37 -15.77
C ALA A 543 -22.13 28.52 -15.99
N ARG A 544 -22.60 29.77 -16.12
CA ARG A 544 -21.70 30.94 -16.19
C ARG A 544 -20.96 31.19 -14.88
N THR A 545 -21.61 31.02 -13.73
CA THR A 545 -20.95 31.14 -12.42
C THR A 545 -19.81 30.13 -12.30
N LEU A 546 -20.04 28.88 -12.70
CA LEU A 546 -18.99 27.82 -12.73
C LEU A 546 -17.84 28.20 -13.68
N GLN A 547 -18.16 28.77 -14.84
CA GLN A 547 -17.14 29.19 -15.82
C GLN A 547 -16.23 30.31 -15.28
N ALA A 548 -16.75 31.17 -14.43
CA ALA A 548 -15.99 32.26 -13.83
C ALA A 548 -15.10 31.85 -12.67
N MET A 549 -15.16 30.58 -12.21
CA MET A 549 -14.33 30.08 -11.12
C MET A 549 -12.87 29.92 -11.56
N SER A 550 -11.93 30.24 -10.66
CA SER A 550 -10.51 29.98 -10.90
C SER A 550 -10.25 28.47 -11.08
N PRO A 551 -9.57 28.03 -12.15
CA PRO A 551 -9.40 26.62 -12.44
C PRO A 551 -8.35 25.94 -11.55
N ARG A 552 -7.55 26.70 -10.79
CA ARG A 552 -6.46 26.14 -9.99
C ARG A 552 -6.98 25.15 -8.95
N TYR A 553 -6.45 23.94 -8.96
CA TYR A 553 -6.84 22.80 -8.12
C TYR A 553 -8.30 22.32 -8.28
N LEU A 554 -9.03 22.78 -9.29
CA LEU A 554 -10.36 22.25 -9.63
C LEU A 554 -10.30 21.05 -10.58
N TYR A 555 -9.18 20.85 -11.29
CA TYR A 555 -8.96 19.73 -12.19
C TYR A 555 -10.15 19.46 -13.14
N GLY A 556 -10.73 20.50 -13.71
CA GLY A 556 -11.87 20.38 -14.63
C GLY A 556 -13.22 20.08 -14.00
N ARG A 557 -13.37 20.01 -12.66
CA ARG A 557 -14.64 19.72 -12.00
C ARG A 557 -15.73 20.75 -12.35
N HIS A 558 -15.41 22.03 -12.33
CA HIS A 558 -16.33 23.10 -12.72
C HIS A 558 -16.77 22.96 -14.18
N THR A 559 -15.88 22.56 -15.08
CA THR A 559 -16.18 22.31 -16.50
C THR A 559 -17.04 21.05 -16.66
N MET A 560 -16.77 19.99 -15.90
CA MET A 560 -17.60 18.79 -15.89
C MET A 560 -19.03 19.07 -15.43
N TRP A 561 -19.22 19.90 -14.40
CA TRP A 561 -20.56 20.31 -13.99
C TRP A 561 -21.28 21.13 -15.06
N ARG A 562 -20.57 22.00 -15.79
CA ARG A 562 -21.14 22.69 -16.96
C ARG A 562 -21.56 21.69 -18.03
N ALA A 563 -20.74 20.69 -18.34
CA ALA A 563 -21.08 19.62 -19.26
C ALA A 563 -22.38 18.89 -18.85
N ARG A 564 -22.52 18.56 -17.57
CA ARG A 564 -23.73 17.91 -17.01
C ARG A 564 -24.98 18.78 -17.15
N ILE A 565 -24.86 20.09 -16.96
CA ILE A 565 -25.97 21.05 -17.17
C ILE A 565 -26.40 21.06 -18.64
N HIS A 566 -25.44 21.24 -19.59
CA HIS A 566 -25.72 21.30 -21.02
C HIS A 566 -26.29 19.96 -21.54
N ALA A 567 -25.82 18.82 -21.00
CA ALA A 567 -26.38 17.52 -21.37
C ALA A 567 -27.85 17.38 -21.00
N VAL A 568 -28.27 17.87 -19.82
CA VAL A 568 -29.68 17.87 -19.39
C VAL A 568 -30.51 18.84 -20.22
N LEU A 569 -29.95 19.97 -20.66
CA LEU A 569 -30.60 20.92 -21.56
C LEU A 569 -30.71 20.40 -23.01
N GLY A 570 -30.18 19.22 -23.32
CA GLY A 570 -30.22 18.61 -24.67
C GLY A 570 -29.15 19.14 -25.63
N GLU A 571 -28.20 19.94 -25.17
CA GLU A 571 -27.12 20.55 -25.97
C GLU A 571 -25.92 19.60 -26.06
N ARG A 572 -26.10 18.47 -26.82
CA ARG A 572 -25.18 17.32 -26.82
C ARG A 572 -23.76 17.69 -27.26
N ASP A 573 -23.60 18.49 -28.34
CA ASP A 573 -22.28 18.88 -28.84
C ASP A 573 -21.52 19.74 -27.83
N THR A 574 -22.20 20.74 -27.25
CA THR A 574 -21.62 21.58 -26.19
C THR A 574 -21.21 20.75 -24.98
N ALA A 575 -22.08 19.82 -24.57
CA ALA A 575 -21.80 18.96 -23.42
C ALA A 575 -20.57 18.08 -23.66
N VAL A 576 -20.42 17.45 -24.82
CA VAL A 576 -19.26 16.61 -25.18
C VAL A 576 -17.98 17.45 -25.28
N GLY A 577 -18.03 18.63 -25.89
CA GLY A 577 -16.89 19.54 -25.93
C GLY A 577 -16.40 19.93 -24.52
N LEU A 578 -17.35 20.20 -23.59
CA LEU A 578 -17.02 20.48 -22.20
C LEU A 578 -16.47 19.26 -21.46
N VAL A 579 -16.92 18.04 -21.76
CA VAL A 579 -16.32 16.81 -21.19
C VAL A 579 -14.87 16.67 -21.64
N GLN A 580 -14.57 16.90 -22.92
CA GLN A 580 -13.21 16.88 -23.45
C GLN A 580 -12.33 17.96 -22.79
N GLU A 581 -12.86 19.17 -22.65
CA GLU A 581 -12.19 20.27 -21.94
C GLU A 581 -11.89 19.90 -20.47
N ALA A 582 -12.85 19.30 -19.77
CA ALA A 582 -12.67 18.86 -18.37
C ALA A 582 -11.55 17.83 -18.28
N PHE A 583 -11.47 16.87 -19.21
CA PHE A 583 -10.39 15.89 -19.26
C PHE A 583 -9.02 16.55 -19.52
N ALA A 584 -8.96 17.53 -20.39
CA ALA A 584 -7.74 18.30 -20.64
C ALA A 584 -7.28 19.11 -19.41
N GLN A 585 -8.23 19.51 -18.57
CA GLN A 585 -7.98 20.19 -17.28
C GLN A 585 -7.62 19.23 -16.12
N GLY A 586 -7.52 17.91 -16.38
CA GLY A 586 -7.15 16.90 -15.38
C GLY A 586 -8.32 16.18 -14.70
N TYR A 587 -9.56 16.31 -15.19
CA TYR A 587 -10.67 15.53 -14.66
C TYR A 587 -10.46 14.03 -14.92
N PRO A 588 -10.68 13.14 -13.94
CA PRO A 588 -10.52 11.70 -14.15
C PRO A 588 -11.49 11.17 -15.20
N ARG A 589 -10.99 10.38 -16.16
CA ARG A 589 -11.79 9.77 -17.25
C ARG A 589 -12.51 8.50 -16.84
N GLY A 590 -12.02 7.83 -15.80
CA GLY A 590 -12.51 6.52 -15.37
C GLY A 590 -13.52 6.58 -14.25
N GLY A 591 -14.24 5.49 -14.10
CA GLY A 591 -14.99 5.12 -12.91
C GLY A 591 -16.38 5.74 -12.78
N VAL A 592 -16.48 7.05 -12.77
CA VAL A 592 -17.72 7.74 -12.37
C VAL A 592 -18.59 8.23 -13.52
N MET A 593 -18.08 8.22 -14.75
CA MET A 593 -18.77 8.83 -15.89
C MET A 593 -20.10 8.15 -16.23
N HIS A 594 -20.20 6.82 -16.04
CA HIS A 594 -21.42 6.07 -16.27
C HIS A 594 -22.49 6.30 -15.18
N LEU A 595 -22.07 6.72 -13.97
CA LEU A 595 -22.96 6.92 -12.82
C LEU A 595 -23.79 8.19 -12.88
N PHE A 596 -23.42 9.17 -13.71
CA PHE A 596 -24.12 10.45 -13.71
C PHE A 596 -25.45 10.40 -14.45
N PRO A 597 -26.62 10.43 -13.77
CA PRO A 597 -27.92 10.48 -14.43
C PRO A 597 -28.06 11.69 -15.37
N SER A 598 -27.34 12.77 -15.11
CA SER A 598 -27.32 13.99 -15.91
C SER A 598 -26.62 13.84 -17.28
N LEU A 599 -25.74 12.83 -17.45
CA LEU A 599 -25.08 12.53 -18.74
C LEU A 599 -25.78 11.41 -19.52
N ARG A 600 -26.90 10.88 -19.02
CA ARG A 600 -27.62 9.77 -19.63
C ARG A 600 -28.05 10.07 -21.07
N SER A 601 -28.47 11.31 -21.38
CA SER A 601 -28.85 11.73 -22.73
C SER A 601 -27.72 11.66 -23.75
N LEU A 602 -26.48 11.46 -23.30
CA LEU A 602 -25.31 11.34 -24.15
C LEU A 602 -24.92 9.88 -24.41
N ARG A 603 -25.50 8.88 -23.72
CA ARG A 603 -25.07 7.47 -23.82
C ARG A 603 -25.12 6.92 -25.23
N ASP A 604 -26.14 7.28 -25.99
CA ASP A 604 -26.32 6.85 -27.40
C ASP A 604 -25.64 7.81 -28.40
N TYR A 605 -24.88 8.79 -27.91
CA TYR A 605 -24.25 9.78 -28.76
C TYR A 605 -22.81 9.35 -29.10
N PRO A 606 -22.49 9.02 -30.38
CA PRO A 606 -21.22 8.42 -30.76
C PRO A 606 -19.97 9.18 -30.26
N PRO A 607 -19.90 10.55 -30.34
CA PRO A 607 -18.73 11.26 -29.83
C PRO A 607 -18.52 11.09 -28.32
N TYR A 608 -19.59 10.88 -27.54
CA TYR A 608 -19.48 10.61 -26.11
C TYR A 608 -19.04 9.17 -25.84
N GLN A 609 -19.56 8.20 -26.61
CA GLN A 609 -19.15 6.80 -26.51
C GLN A 609 -17.66 6.62 -26.77
N GLU A 610 -17.10 7.35 -27.74
CA GLU A 610 -15.66 7.34 -28.02
C GLU A 610 -14.83 7.83 -26.82
N LEU A 611 -15.32 8.82 -26.08
CA LEU A 611 -14.66 9.32 -24.86
C LEU A 611 -14.67 8.30 -23.72
N LEU A 612 -15.72 7.47 -23.64
CA LEU A 612 -15.87 6.43 -22.61
C LEU A 612 -15.17 5.12 -22.96
N THR A 613 -14.79 4.92 -24.21
CA THR A 613 -14.07 3.71 -24.63
C THR A 613 -12.77 3.56 -23.84
N PRO A 614 -12.55 2.41 -23.16
CA PRO A 614 -11.32 2.19 -22.42
C PRO A 614 -10.08 2.41 -23.28
N LYS A 615 -9.10 3.11 -22.74
CA LYS A 615 -7.79 3.32 -23.37
C LYS A 615 -6.86 2.20 -22.89
N GLU A 616 -6.26 1.48 -23.82
CA GLU A 616 -5.36 0.35 -23.53
C GLU A 616 -3.87 0.76 -23.58
#